data_090d52548309252e8d59de02a0647ceb
#
_entry.id   090d52548309252e8d59de02a0647ceb
#
_cell.length_a   1.000
_cell.length_b   1.000
_cell.length_c   1.000
_cell.angle_alpha   90.00
_cell.angle_beta   90.00
_cell.angle_gamma   90.00
#
_symmetry.space_group_name_H-M   'P 1'
#
loop_
_entity.id
_entity.type
_entity.pdbx_description
1 polymer ?
#
loop_
_entity_poly.entity_id
_entity_poly.type
_entity_poly.pdbx_seq_one_letter_code
_entity_poly.pdbx_strand_id
1 'polypeptide(L)'
;MSAARLAAVVVCACVAAACGDEATETVTSPEAVTFSTAQFSNVIGPGGRRFYSFTLATSGPVAVTLASVTNADTGAPLTIPLRIGVGRPQGTECPPATVVTVPAALQSQFTHLAGDGIYCIDVADPGTVTTPVRFAVRFTHP
;
A
#
# COMPACT_ATOMS: atom_id res chain seq x y z
N MET A 1 9.01 -77.02 -48.06
CA MET A 1 8.63 -77.15 -46.64
C MET A 1 7.96 -75.86 -46.29
N SER A 2 6.62 -75.98 -46.10
CA SER A 2 5.65 -74.89 -46.20
C SER A 2 5.61 -74.03 -44.96
N ALA A 3 5.59 -72.69 -45.18
CA ALA A 3 5.28 -71.72 -44.19
C ALA A 3 3.83 -71.20 -44.36
N ALA A 4 3.02 -71.46 -43.41
CA ALA A 4 1.63 -70.96 -43.34
C ALA A 4 1.63 -69.50 -42.83
N ARG A 5 1.02 -68.61 -43.60
CA ARG A 5 0.73 -67.25 -43.20
C ARG A 5 -0.65 -67.14 -42.55
N LEU A 6 -0.71 -66.76 -41.30
CA LEU A 6 -1.93 -66.33 -40.62
C LEU A 6 -2.05 -64.81 -40.70
N ALA A 7 -3.11 -64.33 -41.36
CA ALA A 7 -3.47 -62.95 -41.40
C ALA A 7 -4.41 -62.65 -40.19
N ALA A 8 -3.93 -61.73 -39.33
CA ALA A 8 -4.75 -61.22 -38.23
C ALA A 8 -5.45 -59.94 -38.73
N VAL A 9 -6.78 -60.00 -38.77
CA VAL A 9 -7.63 -58.84 -39.03
C VAL A 9 -7.82 -58.09 -37.70
N VAL A 10 -7.27 -56.87 -37.65
CA VAL A 10 -7.51 -55.96 -36.53
C VAL A 10 -8.73 -55.12 -36.84
N VAL A 11 -9.79 -55.34 -36.10
CA VAL A 11 -11.00 -54.51 -36.11
C VAL A 11 -10.74 -53.29 -35.24
N CYS A 12 -10.64 -52.13 -35.89
CA CYS A 12 -10.47 -50.84 -35.20
C CYS A 12 -11.86 -50.34 -34.78
N ALA A 13 -12.16 -50.45 -33.49
CA ALA A 13 -13.36 -49.87 -32.89
C ALA A 13 -13.14 -48.37 -32.71
N CYS A 14 -13.85 -47.54 -33.50
CA CYS A 14 -13.91 -46.08 -33.30
C CYS A 14 -14.70 -45.79 -32.03
N VAL A 15 -14.02 -45.37 -30.97
CA VAL A 15 -14.64 -44.76 -29.79
C VAL A 15 -14.87 -43.30 -30.14
N ALA A 16 -16.14 -42.93 -30.33
CA ALA A 16 -16.54 -41.53 -30.41
C ALA A 16 -16.33 -40.88 -29.02
N ALA A 17 -15.27 -40.10 -28.88
CA ALA A 17 -15.08 -39.23 -27.74
C ALA A 17 -16.14 -38.13 -27.82
N ALA A 18 -17.09 -38.10 -26.89
CA ALA A 18 -17.99 -36.99 -26.66
C ALA A 18 -17.12 -35.81 -26.23
N CYS A 19 -17.09 -34.75 -27.05
CA CYS A 19 -16.60 -33.44 -26.63
C CYS A 19 -17.51 -32.95 -25.50
N GLY A 20 -17.01 -33.01 -24.27
CA GLY A 20 -17.61 -32.30 -23.15
C GLY A 20 -17.50 -30.79 -23.44
N ASP A 21 -18.62 -30.10 -23.28
CA ASP A 21 -18.64 -28.64 -23.20
C ASP A 21 -17.66 -28.22 -22.08
N GLU A 22 -16.47 -27.81 -22.47
CA GLU A 22 -15.63 -27.05 -21.58
C GLU A 22 -16.31 -25.69 -21.37
N ALA A 23 -16.95 -25.53 -20.22
CA ALA A 23 -17.38 -24.23 -19.75
C ALA A 23 -16.13 -23.35 -19.76
N THR A 24 -16.07 -22.42 -20.71
CA THR A 24 -15.05 -21.39 -20.75
C THR A 24 -15.24 -20.53 -19.50
N GLU A 25 -14.56 -20.88 -18.42
CA GLU A 25 -14.46 -20.00 -17.28
C GLU A 25 -13.81 -18.70 -17.78
N THR A 26 -14.62 -17.66 -17.87
CA THR A 26 -14.14 -16.33 -18.18
C THR A 26 -13.28 -15.92 -16.97
N VAL A 27 -11.97 -16.11 -17.08
CA VAL A 27 -11.02 -15.61 -16.10
C VAL A 27 -11.11 -14.08 -16.19
N THR A 28 -11.94 -13.49 -15.33
CA THR A 28 -11.99 -12.06 -15.15
C THR A 28 -10.62 -11.64 -14.63
N SER A 29 -9.82 -11.00 -15.48
CA SER A 29 -8.53 -10.44 -15.05
C SER A 29 -8.80 -9.52 -13.85
N PRO A 30 -8.10 -9.70 -12.72
CA PRO A 30 -8.28 -8.81 -11.58
C PRO A 30 -8.02 -7.38 -12.04
N GLU A 31 -8.96 -6.49 -11.71
CA GLU A 31 -8.83 -5.06 -12.00
C GLU A 31 -7.54 -4.56 -11.35
N ALA A 32 -6.67 -3.94 -12.15
CA ALA A 32 -5.40 -3.44 -11.67
C ALA A 32 -5.64 -2.30 -10.68
N VAL A 33 -5.30 -2.50 -9.41
CA VAL A 33 -5.36 -1.45 -8.40
C VAL A 33 -4.35 -0.37 -8.76
N THR A 34 -4.84 0.83 -9.04
CA THR A 34 -3.99 2.00 -9.31
C THR A 34 -3.62 2.66 -7.99
N PHE A 35 -2.32 2.78 -7.73
CA PHE A 35 -1.82 3.47 -6.56
C PHE A 35 -1.52 4.94 -6.87
N SER A 36 -1.99 5.82 -5.99
CA SER A 36 -1.69 7.25 -5.99
C SER A 36 -0.67 7.58 -4.93
N THR A 37 0.24 8.52 -5.23
CA THR A 37 1.19 9.05 -4.25
C THR A 37 0.89 10.51 -3.99
N ALA A 38 0.72 10.86 -2.73
CA ALA A 38 0.53 12.24 -2.28
C ALA A 38 1.63 12.63 -1.29
N GLN A 39 1.87 13.93 -1.18
CA GLN A 39 2.83 14.50 -0.24
C GLN A 39 2.24 15.76 0.39
N PHE A 40 2.50 15.94 1.67
CA PHE A 40 2.26 17.20 2.35
C PHE A 40 3.48 17.60 3.19
N SER A 41 3.60 18.88 3.46
CA SER A 41 4.64 19.44 4.32
C SER A 41 4.06 20.52 5.21
N ASN A 42 4.61 20.67 6.41
CA ASN A 42 4.21 21.70 7.36
C ASN A 42 5.35 21.96 8.34
N VAL A 43 5.11 22.87 9.27
CA VAL A 43 6.02 23.21 10.36
C VAL A 43 5.37 22.87 11.69
N ILE A 44 6.14 22.24 12.60
CA ILE A 44 5.78 22.05 14.00
C ILE A 44 6.88 22.59 14.90
N GLY A 45 6.48 23.19 16.03
CA GLY A 45 7.38 23.54 17.13
C GLY A 45 7.43 22.44 18.20
N PRO A 46 8.15 22.68 19.29
CA PRO A 46 8.16 21.80 20.47
C PRO A 46 6.74 21.49 20.95
N GLY A 47 6.43 20.22 21.16
CA GLY A 47 5.08 19.72 21.52
C GLY A 47 4.04 19.87 20.40
N GLY A 48 4.45 20.28 19.20
CA GLY A 48 3.56 20.57 18.08
C GLY A 48 3.00 19.33 17.42
N ARG A 49 1.87 19.53 16.72
CA ARG A 49 1.17 18.47 15.97
C ARG A 49 0.52 19.05 14.72
N ARG A 50 0.46 18.28 13.65
CA ARG A 50 -0.26 18.60 12.41
C ARG A 50 -0.82 17.32 11.83
N PHE A 51 -1.93 17.42 11.11
CA PHE A 51 -2.45 16.29 10.33
C PHE A 51 -2.95 16.73 8.96
N TYR A 52 -3.06 15.77 8.08
CA TYR A 52 -3.58 15.91 6.73
C TYR A 52 -4.63 14.83 6.48
N SER A 53 -5.82 15.23 6.00
CA SER A 53 -6.90 14.30 5.67
C SER A 53 -6.91 13.97 4.19
N PHE A 54 -7.23 12.72 3.86
CA PHE A 54 -7.35 12.22 2.49
C PHE A 54 -8.49 11.20 2.40
N THR A 55 -8.95 10.91 1.19
CA THR A 55 -10.03 9.97 0.94
C THR A 55 -9.51 8.76 0.21
N LEU A 56 -9.88 7.56 0.67
CA LEU A 56 -9.71 6.30 -0.04
C LEU A 56 -11.00 5.94 -0.75
N ALA A 57 -10.96 5.77 -2.07
CA ALA A 57 -12.08 5.28 -2.85
C ALA A 57 -12.26 3.77 -2.74
N THR A 58 -11.15 3.05 -2.53
CA THR A 58 -11.10 1.60 -2.38
C THR A 58 -10.23 1.22 -1.19
N SER A 59 -10.55 0.09 -0.56
CA SER A 59 -9.75 -0.45 0.53
C SER A 59 -8.39 -0.94 0.05
N GLY A 60 -7.38 -0.79 0.91
CA GLY A 60 -6.03 -1.28 0.61
C GLY A 60 -4.95 -0.70 1.53
N PRO A 61 -3.68 -0.95 1.21
CA PRO A 61 -2.56 -0.49 2.01
C PRO A 61 -2.30 1.01 1.81
N VAL A 62 -2.09 1.73 2.92
CA VAL A 62 -1.56 3.09 2.97
C VAL A 62 -0.12 3.01 3.47
N ALA A 63 0.83 3.20 2.58
CA ALA A 63 2.25 3.19 2.91
C ALA A 63 2.73 4.61 3.19
N VAL A 64 3.33 4.86 4.34
CA VAL A 64 3.69 6.19 4.83
C VAL A 64 5.20 6.32 5.01
N THR A 65 5.72 7.48 4.58
CA THR A 65 7.14 7.84 4.66
C THR A 65 7.28 9.26 5.22
N LEU A 66 7.99 9.40 6.33
CA LEU A 66 8.53 10.70 6.74
C LEU A 66 9.75 10.99 5.84
N ALA A 67 9.54 11.77 4.79
CA ALA A 67 10.53 11.94 3.72
C ALA A 67 11.65 12.90 4.07
N SER A 68 11.35 13.92 4.90
CA SER A 68 12.37 14.87 5.37
C SER A 68 11.98 15.53 6.68
N VAL A 69 12.99 15.90 7.45
CA VAL A 69 12.90 16.81 8.60
C VAL A 69 14.03 17.80 8.48
N THR A 70 13.72 19.08 8.51
CA THR A 70 14.71 20.17 8.41
C THR A 70 14.42 21.21 9.46
N ASN A 71 15.43 21.97 9.86
CA ASN A 71 15.23 23.17 10.66
C ASN A 71 14.37 24.17 9.86
N ALA A 72 13.33 24.74 10.46
CA ALA A 72 12.38 25.58 9.74
C ALA A 72 12.98 26.89 9.25
N ASP A 73 13.96 27.41 9.95
CA ASP A 73 14.59 28.74 9.68
C ASP A 73 15.77 28.63 8.71
N THR A 74 16.60 27.59 8.89
CA THR A 74 17.85 27.43 8.12
C THR A 74 17.72 26.47 6.95
N GLY A 75 16.71 25.60 6.95
CA GLY A 75 16.56 24.52 5.99
C GLY A 75 17.55 23.35 6.17
N ALA A 76 18.41 23.42 7.19
CA ALA A 76 19.39 22.37 7.44
C ALA A 76 18.71 21.02 7.77
N PRO A 77 19.15 19.89 7.17
CA PRO A 77 18.56 18.59 7.46
C PRO A 77 18.80 18.18 8.91
N LEU A 78 17.79 17.51 9.50
CA LEU A 78 17.81 17.02 10.87
C LEU A 78 17.49 15.52 10.89
N THR A 79 18.13 14.79 11.81
CA THR A 79 17.90 13.36 12.01
C THR A 79 17.00 13.06 13.21
N ILE A 80 16.33 14.07 13.77
CA ILE A 80 15.42 13.89 14.89
C ILE A 80 14.21 13.07 14.47
N PRO A 81 13.73 12.13 15.30
CA PRO A 81 12.53 11.38 15.02
C PRO A 81 11.29 12.24 15.24
N LEU A 82 10.27 11.99 14.41
CA LEU A 82 8.91 12.47 14.65
C LEU A 82 7.97 11.28 14.80
N ARG A 83 6.88 11.48 15.52
CA ARG A 83 5.79 10.52 15.58
C ARG A 83 4.90 10.73 14.37
N ILE A 84 4.69 9.68 13.59
CA ILE A 84 3.76 9.66 12.45
C ILE A 84 2.75 8.54 12.62
N GLY A 85 1.52 8.76 12.19
CA GLY A 85 0.47 7.77 12.32
C GLY A 85 -0.64 7.95 11.31
N VAL A 86 -1.43 6.90 11.11
CA VAL A 86 -2.64 6.90 10.27
C VAL A 86 -3.83 6.60 11.17
N GLY A 87 -4.90 7.37 11.00
CA GLY A 87 -6.15 7.21 11.73
C GLY A 87 -7.35 7.72 10.96
N ARG A 88 -8.48 7.84 11.64
CA ARG A 88 -9.68 8.48 11.10
C ARG A 88 -9.90 9.83 11.78
N PRO A 89 -10.22 10.89 11.02
CA PRO A 89 -10.43 12.21 11.61
C PRO A 89 -11.65 12.20 12.55
N GLN A 90 -11.50 12.88 13.69
CA GLN A 90 -12.56 13.09 14.68
C GLN A 90 -12.63 14.58 14.99
N GLY A 91 -13.56 15.28 14.34
CA GLY A 91 -13.64 16.73 14.43
C GLY A 91 -12.35 17.41 13.94
N THR A 92 -11.66 18.11 14.83
CA THR A 92 -10.39 18.80 14.53
C THR A 92 -9.15 17.99 14.91
N GLU A 93 -9.29 16.69 15.17
CA GLU A 93 -8.22 15.79 15.58
C GLU A 93 -8.08 14.60 14.64
N CYS A 94 -6.89 13.98 14.67
CA CYS A 94 -6.58 12.75 13.97
C CYS A 94 -5.99 11.74 14.97
N PRO A 95 -6.82 11.03 15.76
CA PRO A 95 -6.32 9.98 16.63
C PRO A 95 -5.79 8.82 15.77
N PRO A 96 -4.47 8.50 15.85
CA PRO A 96 -3.91 7.46 15.00
C PRO A 96 -4.27 6.07 15.51
N ALA A 97 -4.68 5.18 14.60
CA ALA A 97 -4.87 3.75 14.85
C ALA A 97 -3.55 2.97 14.75
N THR A 98 -2.64 3.44 13.90
CA THR A 98 -1.28 2.92 13.76
C THR A 98 -0.32 4.08 13.89
N VAL A 99 0.73 3.93 14.70
CA VAL A 99 1.71 5.00 14.97
C VAL A 99 3.11 4.44 15.12
N VAL A 100 4.08 5.19 14.59
CA VAL A 100 5.51 4.93 14.76
C VAL A 100 6.26 6.22 15.07
N THR A 101 7.41 6.12 15.73
CA THR A 101 8.33 7.25 15.96
C THR A 101 9.64 6.96 15.23
N VAL A 102 9.92 7.72 14.20
CA VAL A 102 10.99 7.42 13.23
C VAL A 102 11.69 8.69 12.74
N PRO A 103 12.98 8.64 12.39
CA PRO A 103 13.64 9.70 11.63
C PRO A 103 13.20 9.68 10.17
N ALA A 104 13.54 10.73 9.41
CA ALA A 104 13.30 10.77 7.98
C ALA A 104 14.02 9.64 7.24
N ALA A 105 13.35 9.07 6.21
CA ALA A 105 13.88 8.00 5.37
C ALA A 105 13.37 8.11 3.93
N LEU A 106 14.01 7.39 3.02
CA LEU A 106 13.61 7.36 1.61
C LEU A 106 12.49 6.35 1.33
N GLN A 107 12.41 5.29 2.14
CA GLN A 107 11.45 4.21 1.99
C GLN A 107 10.31 4.33 2.99
N SER A 108 9.21 3.64 2.72
CA SER A 108 8.07 3.53 3.63
C SER A 108 8.50 2.95 4.98
N GLN A 109 8.12 3.61 6.05
CA GLN A 109 8.47 3.23 7.41
C GLN A 109 7.38 2.41 8.08
N PHE A 110 6.15 2.49 7.59
CA PHE A 110 5.07 1.59 7.97
C PHE A 110 3.96 1.56 6.91
N THR A 111 3.11 0.54 7.02
CA THR A 111 1.91 0.37 6.19
C THR A 111 0.72 0.13 7.10
N HIS A 112 -0.38 0.84 6.81
CA HIS A 112 -1.67 0.66 7.47
C HIS A 112 -2.67 0.08 6.48
N LEU A 113 -3.35 -1.01 6.83
CA LEU A 113 -4.44 -1.55 6.01
C LEU A 113 -5.72 -0.76 6.33
N ALA A 114 -6.24 -0.07 5.34
CA ALA A 114 -7.38 0.81 5.45
C ALA A 114 -8.56 0.31 4.59
N GLY A 115 -9.77 0.46 5.09
CA GLY A 115 -11.00 0.36 4.29
C GLY A 115 -11.17 1.60 3.41
N ASP A 116 -12.26 1.67 2.64
CA ASP A 116 -12.69 2.92 2.01
C ASP A 116 -13.11 3.97 3.06
N GLY A 117 -13.09 5.24 2.67
CA GLY A 117 -13.50 6.35 3.53
C GLY A 117 -12.43 7.42 3.75
N ILE A 118 -12.68 8.28 4.74
CA ILE A 118 -11.78 9.39 5.06
C ILE A 118 -10.80 8.97 6.15
N TYR A 119 -9.52 9.23 5.88
CA TYR A 119 -8.39 8.99 6.77
C TYR A 119 -7.59 10.25 6.98
N CYS A 120 -6.70 10.21 7.96
CA CYS A 120 -5.73 11.28 8.21
C CYS A 120 -4.37 10.71 8.56
N ILE A 121 -3.34 11.44 8.19
CA ILE A 121 -1.97 11.21 8.64
C ILE A 121 -1.65 12.27 9.67
N ASP A 122 -1.29 11.81 10.86
CA ASP A 122 -0.90 12.64 11.99
C ASP A 122 0.63 12.70 12.08
N VAL A 123 1.17 13.89 12.31
CA VAL A 123 2.59 14.11 12.60
C VAL A 123 2.70 14.93 13.87
N ALA A 124 3.46 14.43 14.82
CA ALA A 124 3.62 15.09 16.12
C ALA A 124 5.06 14.98 16.64
N ASP A 125 5.43 15.93 17.46
CA ASP A 125 6.66 15.88 18.24
C ASP A 125 6.54 14.83 19.36
N PRO A 126 7.41 13.83 19.42
CA PRO A 126 7.48 12.90 20.55
C PRO A 126 8.17 13.47 21.78
N GLY A 127 8.53 14.77 21.80
CA GLY A 127 9.31 15.44 22.84
C GLY A 127 10.78 15.63 22.49
N THR A 128 11.15 15.48 21.23
CA THR A 128 12.53 15.62 20.73
C THR A 128 12.79 16.93 19.99
N VAL A 129 11.74 17.65 19.61
CA VAL A 129 11.82 18.91 18.89
C VAL A 129 12.14 20.05 19.88
N THR A 130 13.27 20.71 19.70
CA THR A 130 13.70 21.85 20.54
C THR A 130 13.55 23.21 19.84
N THR A 131 13.50 23.21 18.51
CA THR A 131 13.30 24.39 17.65
C THR A 131 12.30 24.03 16.55
N PRO A 132 11.60 25.00 15.95
CA PRO A 132 10.65 24.69 14.88
C PRO A 132 11.30 23.90 13.75
N VAL A 133 10.63 22.85 13.33
CA VAL A 133 11.07 21.97 12.24
C VAL A 133 10.04 21.94 11.13
N ARG A 134 10.52 21.95 9.90
CA ARG A 134 9.73 21.63 8.71
C ARG A 134 9.85 20.16 8.43
N PHE A 135 8.74 19.52 8.17
CA PHE A 135 8.70 18.11 7.77
C PHE A 135 7.98 17.94 6.44
N ALA A 136 8.28 16.86 5.74
CA ALA A 136 7.51 16.38 4.60
C ALA A 136 7.16 14.90 4.80
N VAL A 137 5.89 14.57 4.56
CA VAL A 137 5.39 13.20 4.56
C VAL A 137 4.91 12.87 3.16
N ARG A 138 5.35 11.74 2.64
CA ARG A 138 4.85 11.12 1.42
C ARG A 138 4.07 9.88 1.80
N PHE A 139 2.94 9.65 1.15
CA PHE A 139 2.17 8.43 1.33
C PHE A 139 1.60 7.94 0.00
N THR A 140 1.48 6.62 -0.11
CA THR A 140 0.93 5.94 -1.29
C THR A 140 -0.29 5.15 -0.87
N HIS A 141 -1.35 5.23 -1.64
CA HIS A 141 -2.64 4.58 -1.37
C HIS A 141 -3.34 4.18 -2.68
N PRO A 142 -4.29 3.23 -2.64
CA PRO A 142 -5.12 2.85 -3.79
C PRO A 142 -6.01 3.98 -4.27
#